data_c9c12f5cd9934876fe2dae20c2d48352
#
_entry.id   c9c12f5cd9934876fe2dae20c2d48352
#
_cell.length_a   1.000
_cell.length_b   1.000
_cell.length_c   1.000
_cell.angle_alpha   90.00
_cell.angle_beta   90.00
_cell.angle_gamma   90.00
#
_symmetry.space_group_name_H-M   'P 1'
#
loop_
_entity.id
_entity.type
_entity.pdbx_description
1 polymer ?
#
loop_
_entity_poly.entity_id
_entity_poly.type
_entity_poly.pdbx_seq_one_letter_code
_entity_poly.pdbx_strand_id
1 'polypeptide(L)'
;MKDGERTVSEYGAILRHLRIDRREKLKDMALKVGLQASNLSAIETAERDIPLDLTDKICSLYSLSKKERETLEEAEANAERKAVLIDMTKLSDNRLAKMVVLEFAKKVADFDDARLRLLHAAINRNDIEELWAKNEEA
;
A
#
# COMPACT_ATOMS: atom_id res chain seq x y z
N MET A 1 -24.85 2.96 19.54
CA MET A 1 -24.39 2.56 19.37
C MET A 1 -23.90 2.06 19.59
N LYS A 2 -24.22 2.04 19.25
CA LYS A 2 -23.63 1.28 19.36
C LYS A 2 -22.33 1.26 19.55
N ASP A 3 -22.01 1.16 20.32
CA ASP A 3 -20.64 1.10 20.75
C ASP A 3 -19.78 0.08 20.02
N GLY A 4 -20.38 -0.83 19.36
CA GLY A 4 -19.70 -1.82 18.58
C GLY A 4 -19.61 -1.47 17.11
N GLU A 5 -20.22 -0.39 16.73
CA GLU A 5 -20.20 -0.01 15.33
C GLU A 5 -18.92 0.71 14.98
N ARG A 6 -18.11 0.03 14.25
CA ARG A 6 -16.86 0.56 13.73
C ARG A 6 -17.07 0.99 12.31
N THR A 7 -16.68 2.21 12.02
CA THR A 7 -16.82 2.74 10.68
C THR A 7 -15.85 2.03 9.74
N VAL A 8 -16.37 1.49 8.65
CA VAL A 8 -15.55 0.87 7.61
C VAL A 8 -14.81 1.97 6.86
N SER A 9 -13.51 1.81 6.69
CA SER A 9 -12.71 2.74 5.91
C SER A 9 -13.02 2.61 4.42
N GLU A 10 -12.58 3.57 3.63
CA GLU A 10 -12.69 3.50 2.17
C GLU A 10 -12.07 2.21 1.65
N TYR A 11 -10.86 1.89 2.12
CA TYR A 11 -10.16 0.65 1.76
C TYR A 11 -10.99 -0.58 2.13
N GLY A 12 -11.49 -0.61 3.37
CA GLY A 12 -12.31 -1.71 3.86
C GLY A 12 -13.60 -1.89 3.08
N ALA A 13 -14.22 -0.78 2.68
CA ALA A 13 -15.44 -0.83 1.88
C ALA A 13 -15.18 -1.50 0.53
N ILE A 14 -14.05 -1.20 -0.10
CA ILE A 14 -13.67 -1.83 -1.36
C ILE A 14 -13.51 -3.34 -1.17
N LEU A 15 -12.82 -3.76 -0.11
CA LEU A 15 -12.66 -5.19 0.17
C LEU A 15 -14.00 -5.89 0.38
N ARG A 16 -14.91 -5.25 1.10
CA ARG A 16 -16.25 -5.80 1.31
C ARG A 16 -17.03 -5.94 0.01
N HIS A 17 -16.96 -4.96 -0.87
CA HIS A 17 -17.61 -5.03 -2.17
C HIS A 17 -17.04 -6.18 -3.02
N LEU A 18 -15.74 -6.39 -2.98
CA LEU A 18 -15.13 -7.50 -3.69
C LEU A 18 -15.68 -8.84 -3.20
N ARG A 19 -15.88 -8.96 -1.90
CA ARG A 19 -16.46 -10.20 -1.33
C ARG A 19 -17.93 -10.38 -1.71
N ILE A 20 -18.69 -9.29 -1.62
CA ILE A 20 -20.12 -9.33 -1.96
C ILE A 20 -20.30 -9.80 -3.40
N ASP A 21 -19.53 -9.22 -4.32
CA ASP A 21 -19.60 -9.59 -5.74
C ASP A 21 -19.28 -11.06 -5.98
N ARG A 22 -18.45 -11.64 -5.14
CA ARG A 22 -18.00 -13.03 -5.27
C ARG A 22 -18.65 -13.98 -4.29
N ARG A 23 -19.61 -13.48 -3.51
CA ARG A 23 -20.34 -14.27 -2.48
C ARG A 23 -19.40 -14.90 -1.47
N GLU A 24 -18.35 -14.17 -1.09
CA GLU A 24 -17.37 -14.61 -0.10
C GLU A 24 -17.65 -13.99 1.25
N LYS A 25 -17.26 -14.72 2.29
CA LYS A 25 -17.29 -14.22 3.65
C LYS A 25 -15.93 -13.63 4.02
N LEU A 26 -15.90 -12.85 5.10
CA LEU A 26 -14.65 -12.29 5.62
C LEU A 26 -13.58 -13.38 5.82
N LYS A 27 -13.97 -14.50 6.42
CA LYS A 27 -13.03 -15.61 6.68
C LYS A 27 -12.45 -16.18 5.39
N ASP A 28 -13.22 -16.19 4.31
CA ASP A 28 -12.74 -16.71 3.02
C ASP A 28 -11.63 -15.82 2.46
N MET A 29 -11.85 -14.51 2.48
CA MET A 29 -10.83 -13.55 2.03
C MET A 29 -9.59 -13.61 2.93
N ALA A 30 -9.80 -13.64 4.24
CA ALA A 30 -8.70 -13.72 5.21
C ALA A 30 -7.81 -14.94 4.93
N LEU A 31 -8.41 -16.08 4.69
CA LEU A 31 -7.67 -17.29 4.38
C LEU A 31 -6.84 -17.12 3.10
N LYS A 32 -7.43 -16.51 2.07
CA LYS A 32 -6.74 -16.30 0.79
C LYS A 32 -5.51 -15.40 0.94
N VAL A 33 -5.62 -14.36 1.75
CA VAL A 33 -4.52 -13.39 1.91
C VAL A 33 -3.56 -13.76 3.07
N GLY A 34 -3.82 -14.87 3.75
CA GLY A 34 -2.95 -15.34 4.82
C GLY A 34 -3.07 -14.58 6.12
N LEU A 35 -4.25 -14.05 6.41
CA LEU A 35 -4.52 -13.32 7.65
C LEU A 35 -5.59 -14.03 8.45
N GLN A 36 -5.62 -13.72 9.76
CA GLN A 36 -6.75 -14.11 10.59
C GLN A 36 -7.93 -13.19 10.29
N ALA A 37 -9.15 -13.71 10.39
CA ALA A 37 -10.35 -12.92 10.11
C ALA A 37 -10.42 -11.67 10.99
N SER A 38 -10.03 -11.78 12.26
CA SER A 38 -10.02 -10.63 13.18
C SER A 38 -9.05 -9.55 12.74
N ASN A 39 -7.90 -9.94 12.19
CA ASN A 39 -6.91 -8.98 11.67
C ASN A 39 -7.45 -8.27 10.43
N LEU A 40 -8.04 -9.02 9.51
CA LEU A 40 -8.61 -8.41 8.30
C LEU A 40 -9.74 -7.45 8.68
N SER A 41 -10.59 -7.83 9.63
CA SER A 41 -11.66 -6.95 10.12
C SER A 41 -11.10 -5.65 10.69
N ALA A 42 -10.03 -5.73 11.48
CA ALA A 42 -9.39 -4.56 12.07
C ALA A 42 -8.77 -3.64 11.00
N ILE A 43 -8.23 -4.22 9.94
CA ILE A 43 -7.70 -3.46 8.81
C ILE A 43 -8.85 -2.71 8.09
N GLU A 44 -9.97 -3.38 7.88
CA GLU A 44 -11.12 -2.77 7.21
C GLU A 44 -11.74 -1.62 7.97
N THR A 45 -11.62 -1.62 9.28
CA THR A 45 -12.13 -0.54 10.14
C THR A 45 -11.06 0.46 10.56
N ALA A 46 -9.87 0.36 9.98
CA ALA A 46 -8.72 1.22 10.25
C ALA A 46 -8.21 1.16 11.69
N GLU A 47 -8.52 0.08 12.41
CA GLU A 47 -7.94 -0.16 13.73
C GLU A 47 -6.50 -0.67 13.63
N ARG A 48 -6.15 -1.23 12.49
CA ARG A 48 -4.79 -1.64 12.16
C ARG A 48 -4.40 -1.05 10.83
N ASP A 49 -3.13 -0.72 10.69
CA ASP A 49 -2.57 -0.25 9.44
C ASP A 49 -2.64 -1.35 8.38
N ILE A 50 -2.80 -0.94 7.14
CA ILE A 50 -2.85 -1.87 6.01
C ILE A 50 -1.43 -2.45 5.80
N PRO A 51 -1.28 -3.79 5.82
CA PRO A 51 0.03 -4.39 5.52
C PRO A 51 0.53 -3.98 4.14
N LEU A 52 1.82 -3.76 4.01
CA LEU A 52 2.42 -3.26 2.77
C LEU A 52 2.17 -4.16 1.55
N ASP A 53 1.98 -5.46 1.78
CA ASP A 53 1.79 -6.42 0.69
C ASP A 53 0.32 -6.75 0.43
N LEU A 54 -0.61 -6.22 1.22
CA LEU A 54 -2.01 -6.64 1.12
C LEU A 54 -2.66 -6.23 -0.19
N THR A 55 -2.46 -4.99 -0.61
CA THR A 55 -3.07 -4.49 -1.86
C THR A 55 -2.65 -5.34 -3.06
N ASP A 56 -1.37 -5.63 -3.17
CA ASP A 56 -0.87 -6.46 -4.27
C ASP A 56 -1.46 -7.87 -4.23
N LYS A 57 -1.57 -8.45 -3.04
CA LYS A 57 -2.19 -9.77 -2.88
C LYS A 57 -3.65 -9.76 -3.34
N ILE A 58 -4.41 -8.76 -2.91
CA ILE A 58 -5.82 -8.62 -3.30
C ILE A 58 -5.93 -8.47 -4.82
N CYS A 59 -5.14 -7.58 -5.40
CA CYS A 59 -5.17 -7.36 -6.85
C CYS A 59 -4.89 -8.64 -7.63
N SER A 60 -3.93 -9.42 -7.16
CA SER A 60 -3.54 -10.67 -7.81
C SER A 60 -4.58 -11.76 -7.62
N LEU A 61 -5.03 -11.98 -6.38
CA LEU A 61 -5.96 -13.05 -6.04
C LEU A 61 -7.34 -12.85 -6.64
N TYR A 62 -7.76 -11.61 -6.77
CA TYR A 62 -9.08 -11.27 -7.31
C TYR A 62 -9.04 -10.80 -8.75
N SER A 63 -7.88 -10.85 -9.38
CA SER A 63 -7.68 -10.48 -10.79
C SER A 63 -8.28 -9.11 -11.12
N LEU A 64 -7.94 -8.12 -10.32
CA LEU A 64 -8.48 -6.77 -10.47
C LEU A 64 -8.02 -6.13 -11.76
N SER A 65 -8.92 -5.37 -12.40
CA SER A 65 -8.59 -4.57 -13.56
C SER A 65 -7.63 -3.44 -13.15
N LYS A 66 -7.04 -2.79 -14.15
CA LYS A 66 -6.16 -1.65 -13.88
C LYS A 66 -6.89 -0.56 -13.09
N LYS A 67 -8.13 -0.27 -13.46
CA LYS A 67 -8.93 0.75 -12.77
C LYS A 67 -9.25 0.34 -11.33
N GLU A 68 -9.63 -0.92 -11.14
CA GLU A 68 -9.90 -1.44 -9.79
C GLU A 68 -8.65 -1.39 -8.92
N ARG A 69 -7.50 -1.75 -9.50
CA ARG A 69 -6.22 -1.66 -8.78
C ARG A 69 -5.91 -0.21 -8.39
N GLU A 70 -6.05 0.71 -9.31
CA GLU A 70 -5.80 2.13 -9.05
C GLU A 70 -6.69 2.66 -7.93
N THR A 71 -7.97 2.27 -7.94
CA THR A 71 -8.92 2.66 -6.90
C THR A 71 -8.48 2.15 -5.53
N LEU A 72 -8.05 0.89 -5.47
CA LEU A 72 -7.62 0.29 -4.21
C LEU A 72 -6.31 0.91 -3.73
N GLU A 73 -5.36 1.15 -4.64
CA GLU A 73 -4.09 1.80 -4.31
C GLU A 73 -4.30 3.23 -3.80
N GLU A 74 -5.23 3.95 -4.40
CA GLU A 74 -5.58 5.29 -3.94
C GLU A 74 -6.18 5.26 -2.55
N ALA A 75 -7.07 4.31 -2.28
CA ALA A 75 -7.66 4.16 -0.96
C ALA A 75 -6.60 3.83 0.09
N GLU A 76 -5.61 3.02 -0.27
CA GLU A 76 -4.49 2.73 0.62
C GLU A 76 -3.67 4.00 0.89
N ALA A 77 -3.37 4.77 -0.15
CA ALA A 77 -2.59 6.00 -0.01
C ALA A 77 -3.30 7.04 0.85
N ASN A 78 -4.64 7.09 0.78
CA ASN A 78 -5.44 8.03 1.54
C ASN A 78 -5.70 7.57 2.98
N ALA A 79 -5.40 6.33 3.31
CA ALA A 79 -5.63 5.80 4.65
C ALA A 79 -4.73 6.49 5.68
N GLU A 80 -5.27 6.72 6.87
CA GLU A 80 -4.48 7.25 7.97
C GLU A 80 -3.57 6.15 8.51
N ARG A 81 -2.31 6.22 8.15
CA ARG A 81 -1.32 5.23 8.56
C ARG A 81 -0.40 5.86 9.61
N LYS A 82 -0.20 5.14 10.71
CA LYS A 82 0.66 5.64 11.78
C LYS A 82 2.13 5.37 11.51
N ALA A 83 2.43 4.26 10.85
CA ALA A 83 3.83 3.88 10.64
C ALA A 83 3.95 2.97 9.43
N VAL A 84 5.13 3.00 8.84
CA VAL A 84 5.54 2.02 7.83
C VAL A 84 6.74 1.29 8.41
N LEU A 85 6.67 -0.03 8.41
CA LEU A 85 7.74 -0.86 8.93
C LEU A 85 8.45 -1.55 7.78
N ILE A 86 9.76 -1.40 7.73
CA ILE A 86 10.58 -2.06 6.72
C ILE A 86 11.48 -3.07 7.42
N ASP A 87 11.39 -4.32 7.01
CA ASP A 87 12.24 -5.38 7.56
C ASP A 87 13.61 -5.27 6.92
N MET A 88 14.56 -4.68 7.63
CA MET A 88 15.91 -4.46 7.14
C MET A 88 16.66 -5.76 6.85
N THR A 89 16.25 -6.88 7.47
CA THR A 89 16.91 -8.16 7.20
C THR A 89 16.68 -8.64 5.77
N LYS A 90 15.58 -8.20 5.15
CA LYS A 90 15.29 -8.55 3.75
C LYS A 90 16.19 -7.84 2.76
N LEU A 91 16.93 -6.83 3.21
CA LEU A 91 17.87 -6.11 2.36
C LEU A 91 19.21 -6.84 2.27
N SER A 92 19.40 -7.93 3.01
CA SER A 92 20.59 -8.77 3.01
C SER A 92 21.86 -7.93 3.18
N ASP A 93 22.83 -8.12 2.28
CA ASP A 93 24.11 -7.40 2.31
C ASP A 93 24.10 -6.15 1.44
N ASN A 94 22.93 -5.75 0.95
CA ASN A 94 22.84 -4.56 0.10
C ASN A 94 23.03 -3.29 0.93
N ARG A 95 24.27 -2.87 1.06
CA ARG A 95 24.63 -1.70 1.85
C ARG A 95 23.94 -0.43 1.36
N LEU A 96 23.89 -0.25 0.04
CA LEU A 96 23.25 0.94 -0.53
C LEU A 96 21.76 1.01 -0.19
N ALA A 97 21.08 -0.12 -0.30
CA ALA A 97 19.65 -0.18 0.08
C ALA A 97 19.44 0.19 1.54
N LYS A 98 20.28 -0.32 2.43
CA LYS A 98 20.22 -0.01 3.86
C LYS A 98 20.44 1.48 4.11
N MET A 99 21.42 2.07 3.43
CA MET A 99 21.70 3.50 3.56
C MET A 99 20.54 4.35 3.06
N VAL A 100 19.98 3.99 1.91
CA VAL A 100 18.85 4.71 1.32
C VAL A 100 17.65 4.70 2.26
N VAL A 101 17.30 3.54 2.81
CA VAL A 101 16.18 3.42 3.73
C VAL A 101 16.38 4.30 4.98
N LEU A 102 17.57 4.22 5.58
CA LEU A 102 17.84 5.00 6.79
C LEU A 102 17.84 6.50 6.53
N GLU A 103 18.47 6.93 5.45
CA GLU A 103 18.51 8.35 5.11
C GLU A 103 17.13 8.88 4.76
N PHE A 104 16.34 8.09 4.01
CA PHE A 104 14.98 8.46 3.67
C PHE A 104 14.16 8.63 4.96
N ALA A 105 14.23 7.66 5.86
CA ALA A 105 13.46 7.72 7.11
C ALA A 105 13.79 8.96 7.93
N LYS A 106 15.07 9.36 7.94
CA LYS A 106 15.51 10.52 8.72
C LYS A 106 15.13 11.86 8.08
N LYS A 107 15.00 11.92 6.76
CA LYS A 107 14.93 13.20 6.03
C LYS A 107 13.63 13.45 5.28
N VAL A 108 12.81 12.43 5.05
CA VAL A 108 11.67 12.52 4.14
C VAL A 108 10.68 13.64 4.53
N ALA A 109 10.51 13.89 5.83
CA ALA A 109 9.58 14.93 6.29
C ALA A 109 9.98 16.32 5.82
N ASP A 110 11.25 16.53 5.53
CA ASP A 110 11.79 17.82 5.12
C ASP A 110 11.97 17.98 3.61
N PHE A 111 11.61 16.95 2.84
CA PHE A 111 11.75 17.01 1.38
C PHE A 111 10.69 17.94 0.78
N ASP A 112 11.11 18.76 -0.17
CA ASP A 112 10.18 19.57 -0.95
C ASP A 112 9.47 18.72 -2.03
N ASP A 113 8.44 19.31 -2.63
CA ASP A 113 7.65 18.59 -3.65
C ASP A 113 8.48 18.16 -4.83
N ALA A 114 9.44 18.97 -5.26
CA ALA A 114 10.30 18.63 -6.41
C ALA A 114 11.09 17.35 -6.13
N ARG A 115 11.69 17.27 -4.94
CA ARG A 115 12.45 16.08 -4.54
C ARG A 115 11.54 14.86 -4.39
N LEU A 116 10.35 15.03 -3.81
CA LEU A 116 9.39 13.94 -3.66
C LEU A 116 8.94 13.39 -5.00
N ARG A 117 8.73 14.26 -5.99
CA ARG A 117 8.36 13.83 -7.35
C ARG A 117 9.48 13.03 -8.00
N LEU A 118 10.73 13.46 -7.81
CA LEU A 118 11.88 12.72 -8.34
C LEU A 118 12.00 11.35 -7.70
N LEU A 119 11.79 11.27 -6.39
CA LEU A 119 11.82 9.99 -5.67
C LEU A 119 10.69 9.08 -6.13
N HIS A 120 9.49 9.63 -6.29
CA HIS A 120 8.35 8.86 -6.78
C HIS A 120 8.64 8.29 -8.17
N ALA A 121 9.19 9.11 -9.06
CA ALA A 121 9.59 8.66 -10.39
C ALA A 121 10.69 7.61 -10.34
N ALA A 122 11.64 7.77 -9.40
CA ALA A 122 12.73 6.82 -9.24
C ALA A 122 12.24 5.44 -8.79
N ILE A 123 11.20 5.41 -7.98
CA ILE A 123 10.59 4.16 -7.52
C ILE A 123 9.81 3.50 -8.67
N ASN A 124 9.20 4.31 -9.53
CA ASN A 124 8.42 3.84 -10.67
C ASN A 124 9.26 3.96 -11.94
N ARG A 125 9.92 2.88 -12.29
CA ARG A 125 10.96 2.85 -13.31
C ARG A 125 10.60 3.49 -14.67
N ASN A 126 9.36 3.34 -15.10
CA ASN A 126 8.94 3.91 -16.39
C ASN A 126 9.01 5.44 -16.38
N ASP A 127 8.69 6.04 -15.24
CA ASP A 127 8.75 7.50 -15.09
C ASP A 127 10.20 7.98 -15.08
N ILE A 128 11.12 7.17 -14.59
CA ILE A 128 12.55 7.47 -14.62
C ILE A 128 13.08 7.54 -16.05
N GLU A 129 12.67 6.60 -16.88
CA GLU A 129 13.13 6.58 -18.28
C GLU A 129 12.69 7.86 -19.02
N GLU A 130 11.48 8.32 -18.76
CA GLU A 130 11.00 9.59 -19.31
C GLU A 130 11.81 10.78 -18.81
N LEU A 131 12.13 10.81 -17.52
CA LEU A 131 12.93 11.88 -16.93
C LEU A 131 14.35 11.91 -17.50
N TRP A 132 14.95 10.73 -17.68
CA TRP A 132 16.27 10.62 -18.30
C TRP A 132 16.25 11.16 -19.72
N ALA A 133 15.25 10.76 -20.50
CA ALA A 133 15.11 11.22 -21.89
C ALA A 133 15.01 12.75 -21.96
N LYS A 134 14.22 13.36 -21.06
CA LYS A 134 14.08 14.81 -21.01
C LYS A 134 15.36 15.52 -20.65
N ASN A 135 16.13 14.96 -19.73
CA ASN A 135 17.41 15.53 -19.31
C ASN A 135 18.45 15.46 -20.42
N GLU A 136 18.46 14.40 -21.20
CA GLU A 136 19.38 14.24 -22.32
C GLU A 136 19.08 15.20 -23.48
N GLU A 137 17.81 15.57 -23.64
CA GLU A 137 17.40 16.51 -24.69
C GLU A 137 17.69 17.96 -24.30
N ALA A 138 17.92 18.22 -23.04
CA ALA A 138 18.27 19.55 -22.55
C ALA A 138 19.78 19.76 -22.71
#